data_1b7b0279bad1d68aee5ad8a744c474ef
#
_entry.id   1b7b0279bad1d68aee5ad8a744c474ef
#
_cell.length_a   1.000
_cell.length_b   1.000
_cell.length_c   1.000
_cell.angle_alpha   90.00
_cell.angle_beta   90.00
_cell.angle_gamma   90.00
#
_symmetry.space_group_name_H-M   'P 1'
#
loop_
_entity.id
_entity.type
_entity.pdbx_description
1 polymer ?
#
loop_
_entity_poly.entity_id
_entity_poly.type
_entity_poly.pdbx_seq_one_letter_code
_entity_poly.pdbx_strand_id
1 'polypeptide(L)'
;MKNCEKIYELIKAHPTLVAEHTDVIHIPYPDPVFRGFQGGCSDGERYYYQVLMHYELSDRTKDYSCIAKIDLKDKKVVKYSGVLHLDHANDITYHPDKNVLMVTNNKPNFDRITLIDPETLEIVGYETSPVPLYALDYNPERDMYVAGISGKREFCFLDGNLKLIDSKTYRTVAFTDRYTKQDVCADTNLLYFILWDGKHKDMDDFQNLVAIYDWEGNYRGALEFNVGVQEPESISILNGEIYAVCGKSEPIIYHFEPTAKNKRYLL
;
A
#
# COMPACT_ATOMS: atom_id res chain seq x y z
N MET A 1 16.82 14.88 -6.85
CA MET A 1 15.39 14.84 -7.17
C MET A 1 14.83 13.62 -6.46
N LYS A 2 13.80 13.77 -5.68
CA LYS A 2 13.13 12.67 -4.97
C LYS A 2 12.41 11.75 -5.97
N ASN A 3 12.17 10.50 -5.59
CA ASN A 3 11.61 9.50 -6.52
C ASN A 3 10.22 9.88 -7.04
N CYS A 4 9.34 10.46 -6.21
CA CYS A 4 8.03 10.94 -6.65
C CYS A 4 8.15 12.05 -7.70
N GLU A 5 9.03 13.03 -7.49
CA GLU A 5 9.31 14.09 -8.48
C GLU A 5 9.88 13.50 -9.77
N LYS A 6 10.78 12.52 -9.65
CA LYS A 6 11.39 11.83 -10.79
C LYS A 6 10.35 11.06 -11.60
N ILE A 7 9.45 10.32 -10.94
CA ILE A 7 8.33 9.64 -11.61
C ILE A 7 7.45 10.64 -12.32
N TYR A 8 7.04 11.73 -11.65
CA TYR A 8 6.18 12.74 -12.23
C TYR A 8 6.77 13.35 -13.50
N GLU A 9 8.08 13.59 -13.56
CA GLU A 9 8.73 14.09 -14.76
C GLU A 9 8.90 13.01 -15.85
N LEU A 10 9.30 11.80 -15.47
CA LEU A 10 9.53 10.71 -16.42
C LEU A 10 8.23 10.24 -17.09
N ILE A 11 7.12 10.14 -16.34
CA ILE A 11 5.86 9.60 -16.84
C ILE A 11 5.24 10.47 -17.93
N LYS A 12 5.59 11.75 -18.01
CA LYS A 12 5.16 12.67 -19.08
C LYS A 12 5.68 12.25 -20.46
N ALA A 13 6.87 11.66 -20.51
CA ALA A 13 7.52 11.25 -21.74
C ALA A 13 7.56 9.72 -21.94
N HIS A 14 7.43 8.96 -20.85
CA HIS A 14 7.58 7.50 -20.83
C HIS A 14 6.43 6.85 -20.05
N PRO A 15 5.39 6.35 -20.72
CA PRO A 15 4.22 5.77 -20.04
C PRO A 15 4.53 4.45 -19.28
N THR A 16 5.71 3.89 -19.48
CA THR A 16 6.20 2.74 -18.73
C THR A 16 7.59 3.05 -18.16
N LEU A 17 7.70 2.95 -16.86
CA LEU A 17 8.95 3.09 -16.10
C LEU A 17 9.37 1.73 -15.55
N VAL A 18 10.60 1.62 -15.12
CA VAL A 18 11.13 0.46 -14.38
C VAL A 18 11.68 0.94 -13.05
N ALA A 19 11.40 0.20 -11.98
CA ALA A 19 12.00 0.43 -10.68
C ALA A 19 13.01 -0.66 -10.35
N GLU A 20 14.19 -0.23 -9.95
CA GLU A 20 15.21 -1.10 -9.37
C GLU A 20 15.21 -0.88 -7.85
N HIS A 21 15.34 -1.96 -7.08
CA HIS A 21 15.50 -1.81 -5.64
C HIS A 21 16.95 -1.48 -5.31
N THR A 22 17.15 -0.47 -4.48
CA THR A 22 18.47 0.03 -4.08
C THR A 22 18.82 -0.34 -2.66
N ASP A 23 17.82 -0.67 -1.85
CA ASP A 23 17.99 -1.04 -0.45
C ASP A 23 16.84 -1.95 0.02
N VAL A 24 17.11 -2.77 1.02
CA VAL A 24 16.14 -3.69 1.60
C VAL A 24 16.21 -3.68 3.13
N ILE A 25 15.05 -3.84 3.77
CA ILE A 25 14.94 -3.98 5.23
C ILE A 25 14.06 -5.20 5.51
N HIS A 26 14.60 -6.17 6.22
CA HIS A 26 13.86 -7.34 6.68
C HIS A 26 13.07 -7.02 7.95
N ILE A 27 11.80 -7.41 8.00
CA ILE A 27 10.95 -7.23 9.18
C ILE A 27 10.77 -8.58 9.85
N PRO A 28 11.45 -8.87 10.95
CA PRO A 28 11.26 -10.13 11.67
C PRO A 28 9.87 -10.19 12.30
N TYR A 29 9.29 -11.39 12.34
CA TYR A 29 8.08 -11.63 13.12
C TYR A 29 8.41 -11.63 14.62
N PRO A 30 7.55 -11.05 15.47
CA PRO A 30 7.75 -11.05 16.94
C PRO A 30 7.59 -12.45 17.56
N ASP A 31 6.82 -13.31 16.90
CA ASP A 31 6.51 -14.66 17.32
C ASP A 31 6.25 -15.54 16.08
N PRO A 32 6.64 -16.83 16.09
CA PRO A 32 6.42 -17.76 14.97
C PRO A 32 4.96 -18.02 14.58
N VAL A 33 4.00 -17.61 15.39
CA VAL A 33 2.57 -17.70 15.05
C VAL A 33 2.19 -16.73 13.92
N PHE A 34 2.88 -15.60 13.79
CA PHE A 34 2.71 -14.69 12.68
C PHE A 34 3.40 -15.28 11.43
N ARG A 35 2.66 -15.39 10.34
CA ARG A 35 3.14 -16.05 9.10
C ARG A 35 2.73 -15.31 7.83
N GLY A 36 2.14 -14.16 7.98
CA GLY A 36 1.70 -13.32 6.89
C GLY A 36 1.85 -11.85 7.24
N PHE A 37 1.64 -11.01 6.27
CA PHE A 37 1.63 -9.57 6.42
C PHE A 37 0.63 -8.99 5.42
N GLN A 38 0.21 -7.76 5.67
CA GLN A 38 -0.72 -7.01 4.85
C GLN A 38 -0.21 -5.58 4.69
N GLY A 39 -1.08 -4.60 4.64
CA GLY A 39 -0.75 -3.21 4.44
C GLY A 39 0.37 -2.64 5.30
N GLY A 40 1.00 -1.61 4.79
CA GLY A 40 2.04 -0.90 5.48
C GLY A 40 2.13 0.56 5.03
N CYS A 41 2.40 1.47 5.94
CA CYS A 41 2.51 2.90 5.65
C CYS A 41 3.70 3.55 6.34
N SER A 42 4.05 4.74 5.85
CA SER A 42 5.01 5.63 6.45
C SER A 42 4.30 6.76 7.20
N ASP A 43 4.93 7.32 8.26
CA ASP A 43 4.49 8.58 8.86
C ASP A 43 4.92 9.83 8.07
N GLY A 44 5.56 9.63 6.91
CA GLY A 44 6.09 10.70 6.07
C GLY A 44 7.46 11.23 6.50
N GLU A 45 7.96 10.91 7.68
CA GLU A 45 9.19 11.47 8.26
C GLU A 45 10.27 10.43 8.56
N ARG A 46 9.95 9.39 9.32
CA ARG A 46 10.95 8.46 9.85
C ARG A 46 10.49 7.02 9.98
N TYR A 47 9.25 6.80 10.41
CA TYR A 47 8.78 5.47 10.76
C TYR A 47 7.93 4.86 9.68
N TYR A 48 8.05 3.54 9.58
CA TYR A 48 7.19 2.69 8.79
C TYR A 48 6.40 1.78 9.74
N TYR A 49 5.14 1.54 9.43
CA TYR A 49 4.24 0.68 10.18
C TYR A 49 3.79 -0.47 9.29
N GLN A 50 4.02 -1.69 9.72
CA GLN A 50 3.69 -2.89 8.96
C GLN A 50 2.72 -3.77 9.73
N VAL A 51 1.62 -4.14 9.11
CA VAL A 51 0.69 -5.13 9.67
C VAL A 51 1.25 -6.53 9.45
N LEU A 52 1.43 -7.27 10.54
CA LEU A 52 1.82 -8.67 10.56
C LEU A 52 0.62 -9.52 10.97
N MET A 53 0.37 -10.63 10.25
CA MET A 53 -0.83 -11.43 10.36
C MET A 53 -0.60 -12.82 10.94
N HIS A 54 -1.48 -13.25 11.81
CA HIS A 54 -1.75 -14.64 12.06
C HIS A 54 -3.04 -15.04 11.35
N TYR A 55 -2.95 -16.04 10.50
CA TYR A 55 -4.08 -16.57 9.77
C TYR A 55 -4.62 -17.83 10.43
N GLU A 56 -5.85 -17.79 10.96
CA GLU A 56 -6.55 -18.98 11.41
C GLU A 56 -7.17 -19.71 10.20
N LEU A 57 -6.52 -20.78 9.77
CA LEU A 57 -6.86 -21.48 8.52
C LEU A 57 -8.27 -22.10 8.55
N SER A 58 -8.77 -22.43 9.74
CA SER A 58 -10.11 -23.04 9.93
C SER A 58 -11.22 -22.00 9.94
N ASP A 59 -10.94 -20.77 10.34
CA ASP A 59 -11.93 -19.72 10.51
C ASP A 59 -11.27 -18.33 10.44
N ARG A 60 -11.24 -17.74 9.26
CA ARG A 60 -10.61 -16.44 8.99
C ARG A 60 -11.20 -15.28 9.78
N THR A 61 -12.37 -15.44 10.41
CA THR A 61 -12.93 -14.43 11.33
C THR A 61 -12.17 -14.36 12.66
N LYS A 62 -11.29 -15.32 12.90
CA LYS A 62 -10.40 -15.37 14.07
C LYS A 62 -8.97 -14.94 13.76
N ASP A 63 -8.71 -14.45 12.55
CA ASP A 63 -7.44 -13.84 12.23
C ASP A 63 -7.13 -12.73 13.24
N TYR A 64 -5.88 -12.61 13.60
CA TYR A 64 -5.39 -11.50 14.41
C TYR A 64 -4.07 -10.98 13.87
N SER A 65 -3.72 -9.79 14.28
CA SER A 65 -2.54 -9.09 13.79
C SER A 65 -1.75 -8.45 14.92
N CYS A 66 -0.56 -8.03 14.59
CA CYS A 66 0.15 -6.99 15.32
C CYS A 66 0.74 -5.99 14.33
N ILE A 67 1.09 -4.81 14.81
CA ILE A 67 1.76 -3.80 14.02
C ILE A 67 3.22 -3.71 14.46
N ALA A 68 4.13 -3.78 13.50
CA ALA A 68 5.54 -3.48 13.70
C ALA A 68 5.79 -2.00 13.35
N LYS A 69 6.39 -1.23 14.27
CA LYS A 69 6.93 0.12 14.03
C LYS A 69 8.40 0.00 13.71
N ILE A 70 8.81 0.43 12.52
CA ILE A 70 10.16 0.28 11.99
C ILE A 70 10.81 1.66 11.83
N ASP A 71 12.00 1.84 12.33
CA ASP A 71 12.83 2.99 12.06
C ASP A 71 13.59 2.75 10.74
N LEU A 72 13.19 3.45 9.67
CA LEU A 72 13.80 3.28 8.35
C LEU A 72 15.25 3.79 8.29
N LYS A 73 15.62 4.76 9.13
CA LYS A 73 17.00 5.25 9.21
C LYS A 73 17.92 4.22 9.84
N ASP A 74 17.47 3.64 10.96
CA ASP A 74 18.25 2.65 11.71
C ASP A 74 18.02 1.22 11.20
N LYS A 75 17.10 1.04 10.23
CA LYS A 75 16.72 -0.22 9.57
C LYS A 75 16.34 -1.33 10.57
N LYS A 76 15.57 -0.98 11.58
CA LYS A 76 15.19 -1.94 12.64
C LYS A 76 13.78 -1.72 13.14
N VAL A 77 13.15 -2.79 13.60
CA VAL A 77 11.90 -2.71 14.36
C VAL A 77 12.20 -2.09 15.73
N VAL A 78 11.48 -1.04 16.07
CA VAL A 78 11.61 -0.34 17.36
C VAL A 78 10.51 -0.71 18.34
N LYS A 79 9.35 -1.20 17.82
CA LYS A 79 8.23 -1.62 18.65
C LYS A 79 7.32 -2.58 17.91
N TYR A 80 6.70 -3.50 18.64
CA TYR A 80 5.53 -4.26 18.19
C TYR A 80 4.33 -3.89 19.08
N SER A 81 3.13 -3.87 18.49
CA SER A 81 1.90 -3.80 19.28
C SER A 81 1.66 -5.10 20.04
N GLY A 82 0.69 -5.09 20.94
CA GLY A 82 0.02 -6.31 21.38
C GLY A 82 -0.76 -6.97 20.23
N VAL A 83 -1.46 -8.06 20.54
CA VAL A 83 -2.40 -8.69 19.60
C VAL A 83 -3.57 -7.76 19.34
N LEU A 84 -3.88 -7.55 18.06
CA LEU A 84 -4.96 -6.71 17.57
C LEU A 84 -5.94 -7.54 16.72
N HIS A 85 -7.23 -7.24 16.83
CA HIS A 85 -8.26 -7.85 16.00
C HIS A 85 -8.70 -6.85 14.93
N LEU A 86 -7.98 -6.85 13.82
CA LEU A 86 -8.14 -5.91 12.69
C LEU A 86 -8.79 -6.56 11.46
N ASP A 87 -9.48 -7.68 11.65
CA ASP A 87 -10.01 -8.50 10.55
C ASP A 87 -8.90 -8.91 9.57
N HIS A 88 -9.07 -8.67 8.27
CA HIS A 88 -8.01 -8.94 7.27
C HIS A 88 -6.92 -7.87 7.24
N ALA A 89 -7.18 -6.67 7.81
CA ALA A 89 -6.24 -5.55 7.91
C ALA A 89 -5.50 -5.25 6.60
N ASN A 90 -6.26 -5.16 5.50
CA ASN A 90 -5.72 -5.20 4.14
C ASN A 90 -4.73 -4.05 3.86
N ASP A 91 -4.98 -2.88 4.45
CA ASP A 91 -4.15 -1.71 4.27
C ASP A 91 -4.13 -0.84 5.52
N ILE A 92 -3.13 0.02 5.63
CA ILE A 92 -2.93 0.98 6.71
C ILE A 92 -2.36 2.27 6.15
N THR A 93 -2.92 3.42 6.54
CA THR A 93 -2.39 4.75 6.23
C THR A 93 -2.19 5.59 7.48
N TYR A 94 -1.36 6.62 7.41
CA TYR A 94 -1.15 7.58 8.50
C TYR A 94 -1.86 8.90 8.20
N HIS A 95 -2.61 9.40 9.17
CA HIS A 95 -3.24 10.71 9.11
C HIS A 95 -2.50 11.69 10.04
N PRO A 96 -1.66 12.60 9.51
CA PRO A 96 -0.78 13.43 10.33
C PRO A 96 -1.53 14.40 11.25
N ASP A 97 -2.59 15.06 10.76
CA ASP A 97 -3.32 16.07 11.55
C ASP A 97 -4.08 15.44 12.73
N LYS A 98 -4.57 14.21 12.58
CA LYS A 98 -5.22 13.45 13.66
C LYS A 98 -4.20 12.68 14.49
N ASN A 99 -2.97 12.53 14.01
CA ASN A 99 -1.90 11.68 14.56
C ASN A 99 -2.39 10.26 14.85
N VAL A 100 -2.97 9.61 13.84
CA VAL A 100 -3.47 8.24 13.94
C VAL A 100 -3.08 7.41 12.72
N LEU A 101 -2.88 6.12 12.95
CA LEU A 101 -2.87 5.12 11.89
C LEU A 101 -4.32 4.66 11.64
N MET A 102 -4.69 4.54 10.38
CA MET A 102 -6.02 4.14 9.93
C MET A 102 -5.92 2.83 9.17
N VAL A 103 -6.42 1.74 9.76
CA VAL A 103 -6.38 0.40 9.15
C VAL A 103 -7.70 0.10 8.47
N THR A 104 -7.67 -0.22 7.18
CA THR A 104 -8.84 -0.76 6.47
C THR A 104 -9.04 -2.22 6.83
N ASN A 105 -10.10 -2.52 7.59
CA ASN A 105 -10.32 -3.86 8.11
C ASN A 105 -10.58 -4.90 7.00
N ASN A 106 -11.29 -4.53 5.91
CA ASN A 106 -11.71 -5.42 4.85
C ASN A 106 -12.62 -6.55 5.39
N LYS A 107 -12.46 -7.79 4.98
CA LYS A 107 -13.32 -8.91 5.40
C LYS A 107 -13.22 -9.20 6.90
N PRO A 108 -14.36 -9.38 7.61
CA PRO A 108 -15.73 -9.26 7.12
C PRO A 108 -16.32 -7.85 7.16
N ASN A 109 -15.63 -6.88 7.75
CA ASN A 109 -16.11 -5.52 7.99
C ASN A 109 -15.52 -4.54 6.97
N PHE A 110 -15.96 -4.62 5.72
CA PHE A 110 -15.39 -3.89 4.57
C PHE A 110 -15.44 -2.36 4.66
N ASP A 111 -16.32 -1.80 5.47
CA ASP A 111 -16.49 -0.36 5.67
C ASP A 111 -15.84 0.15 6.96
N ARG A 112 -15.31 -0.76 7.80
CA ARG A 112 -14.65 -0.37 9.05
C ARG A 112 -13.23 0.12 8.79
N ILE A 113 -12.89 1.22 9.45
CA ILE A 113 -11.55 1.74 9.60
C ILE A 113 -11.22 1.74 11.09
N THR A 114 -10.18 1.02 11.49
CA THR A 114 -9.70 1.01 12.88
C THR A 114 -8.65 2.07 13.06
N LEU A 115 -8.83 2.92 14.07
CA LEU A 115 -7.89 3.98 14.42
C LEU A 115 -6.92 3.49 15.50
N ILE A 116 -5.63 3.70 15.28
CA ILE A 116 -4.54 3.23 16.16
C ILE A 116 -3.60 4.39 16.46
N ASP A 117 -3.26 4.55 17.71
CA ASP A 117 -2.25 5.52 18.14
C ASP A 117 -0.85 5.09 17.66
N PRO A 118 -0.09 5.93 16.94
CA PRO A 118 1.19 5.54 16.34
C PRO A 118 2.32 5.36 17.35
N GLU A 119 2.17 5.84 18.60
CA GLU A 119 3.19 5.70 19.65
C GLU A 119 2.91 4.49 20.55
N THR A 120 1.67 4.33 20.98
CA THR A 120 1.29 3.19 21.84
C THR A 120 1.03 1.93 21.04
N LEU A 121 0.60 2.05 19.77
CA LEU A 121 0.11 1.01 18.88
C LEU A 121 -1.16 0.33 19.42
N GLU A 122 -1.97 1.08 20.17
CA GLU A 122 -3.26 0.63 20.71
C GLU A 122 -4.43 1.19 19.89
N ILE A 123 -5.53 0.45 19.85
CA ILE A 123 -6.77 0.92 19.21
C ILE A 123 -7.34 2.08 20.02
N VAL A 124 -7.56 3.23 19.36
CA VAL A 124 -8.11 4.44 19.97
C VAL A 124 -9.51 4.77 19.47
N GLY A 125 -10.00 4.09 18.44
CA GLY A 125 -11.34 4.32 17.90
C GLY A 125 -11.61 3.59 16.60
N TYR A 126 -12.76 3.94 16.01
CA TYR A 126 -13.23 3.40 14.75
C TYR A 126 -13.90 4.48 13.93
N GLU A 127 -13.75 4.40 12.62
CA GLU A 127 -14.49 5.19 11.63
C GLU A 127 -15.21 4.26 10.65
N THR A 128 -16.13 4.82 9.88
CA THR A 128 -16.86 4.08 8.86
C THR A 128 -16.71 4.75 7.51
N SER A 129 -16.28 3.98 6.53
CA SER A 129 -16.19 4.43 5.14
C SER A 129 -17.57 4.39 4.46
N PRO A 130 -17.90 5.33 3.57
CA PRO A 130 -19.12 5.30 2.78
C PRO A 130 -19.11 4.22 1.69
N VAL A 131 -17.97 3.57 1.47
CA VAL A 131 -17.78 2.49 0.48
C VAL A 131 -16.99 1.34 1.09
N PRO A 132 -17.15 0.10 0.60
CA PRO A 132 -16.32 -1.02 1.03
C PRO A 132 -14.89 -0.83 0.54
N LEU A 133 -13.91 -0.90 1.45
CA LEU A 133 -12.50 -0.63 1.17
C LEU A 133 -11.66 -1.90 1.03
N TYR A 134 -10.64 -1.86 0.16
CA TYR A 134 -9.46 -2.72 0.25
C TYR A 134 -8.20 -1.91 0.53
N ALA A 135 -8.16 -0.62 0.19
CA ALA A 135 -7.03 0.26 0.42
C ALA A 135 -7.49 1.70 0.64
N LEU A 136 -6.70 2.48 1.37
CA LEU A 136 -6.98 3.88 1.70
C LEU A 136 -5.68 4.62 1.95
N ASP A 137 -5.43 5.73 1.26
CA ASP A 137 -4.33 6.61 1.61
C ASP A 137 -4.75 8.07 1.70
N TYR A 138 -4.13 8.80 2.63
CA TYR A 138 -4.44 10.20 2.93
C TYR A 138 -3.36 11.13 2.41
N ASN A 139 -3.76 12.13 1.64
CA ASN A 139 -2.89 13.23 1.22
C ASN A 139 -3.18 14.50 2.03
N PRO A 140 -2.28 14.93 2.92
CA PRO A 140 -2.50 16.08 3.79
C PRO A 140 -2.52 17.43 3.04
N GLU A 141 -1.82 17.56 1.91
CA GLU A 141 -1.81 18.79 1.14
C GLU A 141 -3.13 19.06 0.43
N ARG A 142 -3.89 17.98 0.16
CA ARG A 142 -5.21 18.05 -0.48
C ARG A 142 -6.37 17.92 0.49
N ASP A 143 -6.11 17.50 1.73
CA ASP A 143 -7.13 17.09 2.70
C ASP A 143 -8.10 16.07 2.10
N MET A 144 -7.55 15.04 1.42
CA MET A 144 -8.31 14.06 0.68
C MET A 144 -7.71 12.66 0.85
N TYR A 145 -8.60 11.65 0.79
CA TYR A 145 -8.20 10.27 0.64
C TYR A 145 -8.41 9.78 -0.79
N VAL A 146 -7.51 8.91 -1.25
CA VAL A 146 -7.79 7.96 -2.32
C VAL A 146 -8.20 6.64 -1.71
N ALA A 147 -9.29 6.05 -2.20
CA ALA A 147 -9.90 4.84 -1.65
C ALA A 147 -10.11 3.78 -2.71
N GLY A 148 -9.47 2.63 -2.56
CA GLY A 148 -9.68 1.45 -3.39
C GLY A 148 -10.95 0.70 -2.95
N ILE A 149 -11.90 0.49 -3.88
CA ILE A 149 -13.21 -0.10 -3.56
C ILE A 149 -13.12 -1.63 -3.62
N SER A 150 -13.40 -2.30 -2.49
CA SER A 150 -13.36 -3.76 -2.39
C SER A 150 -14.40 -4.42 -3.32
N GLY A 151 -13.98 -5.51 -3.97
CA GLY A 151 -14.82 -6.25 -4.88
C GLY A 151 -15.10 -5.57 -6.23
N LYS A 152 -14.57 -4.36 -6.45
CA LYS A 152 -14.73 -3.60 -7.69
C LYS A 152 -13.39 -3.26 -8.33
N ARG A 153 -13.42 -2.92 -9.61
CA ARG A 153 -12.29 -2.37 -10.36
C ARG A 153 -12.37 -0.85 -10.41
N GLU A 154 -12.58 -0.28 -9.23
CA GLU A 154 -12.86 1.14 -9.07
C GLU A 154 -12.15 1.68 -7.84
N PHE A 155 -11.91 2.97 -7.85
CA PHE A 155 -11.48 3.76 -6.72
C PHE A 155 -12.30 5.05 -6.66
N CYS A 156 -12.27 5.74 -5.55
CA CYS A 156 -12.92 7.03 -5.38
C CYS A 156 -12.07 7.95 -4.50
N PHE A 157 -12.51 9.19 -4.39
CA PHE A 157 -11.92 10.17 -3.48
C PHE A 157 -12.89 10.46 -2.34
N LEU A 158 -12.35 10.55 -1.13
CA LEU A 158 -13.08 10.99 0.06
C LEU A 158 -12.44 12.28 0.58
N ASP A 159 -13.26 13.16 1.17
CA ASP A 159 -12.74 14.34 1.88
C ASP A 159 -12.09 13.97 3.22
N GLY A 160 -11.44 14.91 3.91
CA GLY A 160 -10.80 14.70 5.22
C GLY A 160 -11.75 14.18 6.32
N ASN A 161 -13.08 14.21 6.09
CA ASN A 161 -14.11 13.66 6.94
C ASN A 161 -14.68 12.32 6.43
N LEU A 162 -13.97 11.64 5.51
CA LEU A 162 -14.38 10.38 4.89
C LEU A 162 -15.70 10.44 4.10
N LYS A 163 -16.11 11.61 3.60
CA LYS A 163 -17.28 11.74 2.74
C LYS A 163 -16.89 11.61 1.27
N LEU A 164 -17.70 10.87 0.52
CA LEU A 164 -17.47 10.68 -0.91
C LEU A 164 -17.56 12.01 -1.67
N ILE A 165 -16.50 12.35 -2.40
CA ILE A 165 -16.44 13.55 -3.22
C ILE A 165 -17.21 13.30 -4.53
N ASP A 166 -18.10 14.23 -4.88
CA ASP A 166 -18.91 14.25 -6.11
C ASP A 166 -19.72 12.98 -6.40
N SER A 167 -19.88 12.09 -5.41
CA SER A 167 -20.53 10.77 -5.58
C SER A 167 -20.01 9.97 -6.79
N LYS A 168 -18.70 10.16 -7.12
CA LYS A 168 -18.07 9.64 -8.33
C LYS A 168 -17.10 8.51 -7.99
N THR A 169 -17.10 7.49 -8.84
CA THR A 169 -16.07 6.44 -8.86
C THR A 169 -15.29 6.49 -10.17
N TYR A 170 -14.05 6.04 -10.13
CA TYR A 170 -13.14 5.98 -11.27
C TYR A 170 -12.79 4.52 -11.54
N ARG A 171 -12.96 4.09 -12.78
CA ARG A 171 -12.60 2.73 -13.18
C ARG A 171 -11.10 2.63 -13.43
N THR A 172 -10.46 1.60 -12.91
CA THR A 172 -9.09 1.27 -13.28
C THR A 172 -9.01 0.80 -14.73
N VAL A 173 -7.87 1.05 -15.40
CA VAL A 173 -7.68 0.67 -16.80
C VAL A 173 -7.75 -0.85 -16.98
N ALA A 174 -8.29 -1.29 -18.13
CA ALA A 174 -8.66 -2.69 -18.38
C ALA A 174 -7.49 -3.68 -18.25
N PHE A 175 -6.26 -3.30 -18.64
CA PHE A 175 -5.13 -4.22 -18.53
C PHE A 175 -4.79 -4.60 -17.08
N THR A 176 -5.18 -3.77 -16.08
CA THR A 176 -4.99 -4.10 -14.66
C THR A 176 -5.93 -5.20 -14.17
N ASP A 177 -6.87 -5.62 -15.01
CA ASP A 177 -7.87 -6.65 -14.66
C ASP A 177 -7.27 -8.04 -14.43
N ARG A 178 -6.06 -8.30 -14.96
CA ARG A 178 -5.31 -9.54 -14.70
C ARG A 178 -4.72 -9.61 -13.30
N TYR A 179 -4.50 -8.46 -12.67
CA TYR A 179 -3.78 -8.34 -11.40
C TYR A 179 -4.71 -8.36 -10.20
N THR A 180 -4.18 -8.86 -9.09
CA THR A 180 -4.75 -8.62 -7.76
C THR A 180 -4.33 -7.23 -7.30
N LYS A 181 -5.28 -6.43 -6.85
CA LYS A 181 -5.01 -5.12 -6.25
C LYS A 181 -4.68 -5.31 -4.79
N GLN A 182 -3.59 -4.71 -4.35
CA GLN A 182 -3.10 -4.89 -3.00
C GLN A 182 -3.24 -3.61 -2.19
N ASP A 183 -2.70 -2.51 -2.66
CA ASP A 183 -2.63 -1.28 -1.89
C ASP A 183 -2.60 -0.04 -2.79
N VAL A 184 -2.73 1.15 -2.19
CA VAL A 184 -2.60 2.46 -2.85
C VAL A 184 -1.86 3.43 -1.96
N CYS A 185 -0.96 4.23 -2.53
CA CYS A 185 -0.46 5.44 -1.89
C CYS A 185 -0.54 6.64 -2.85
N ALA A 186 -0.38 7.84 -2.30
CA ALA A 186 -0.52 9.07 -3.06
C ALA A 186 0.50 10.14 -2.65
N ASP A 187 1.01 10.87 -3.64
CA ASP A 187 1.68 12.14 -3.40
C ASP A 187 0.79 13.33 -3.85
N THR A 188 1.34 14.53 -3.85
CA THR A 188 0.63 15.73 -4.27
C THR A 188 0.10 15.67 -5.70
N ASN A 189 0.74 14.89 -6.59
CA ASN A 189 0.48 14.88 -8.02
C ASN A 189 -0.11 13.58 -8.53
N LEU A 190 0.26 12.45 -7.93
CA LEU A 190 0.01 11.12 -8.48
C LEU A 190 -0.51 10.14 -7.41
N LEU A 191 -1.20 9.12 -7.90
CA LEU A 191 -1.71 7.98 -7.15
C LEU A 191 -0.99 6.73 -7.64
N TYR A 192 -0.59 5.85 -6.73
CA TYR A 192 0.21 4.66 -7.01
C TYR A 192 -0.53 3.42 -6.50
N PHE A 193 -1.07 2.61 -7.41
CA PHE A 193 -1.76 1.36 -7.09
C PHE A 193 -0.83 0.18 -7.31
N ILE A 194 -0.42 -0.49 -6.24
CA ILE A 194 0.43 -1.67 -6.36
C ILE A 194 -0.40 -2.91 -6.69
N LEU A 195 0.09 -3.71 -7.64
CA LEU A 195 -0.62 -4.78 -8.30
C LEU A 195 0.22 -6.05 -8.35
N TRP A 196 -0.37 -7.17 -7.96
CA TRP A 196 0.24 -8.48 -7.97
C TRP A 196 -0.24 -9.34 -9.14
N ASP A 197 0.69 -9.91 -9.89
CA ASP A 197 0.41 -10.81 -11.02
C ASP A 197 0.36 -12.30 -10.61
N GLY A 198 -0.14 -12.59 -9.43
CA GLY A 198 -0.06 -13.91 -8.80
C GLY A 198 -0.66 -15.08 -9.60
N LYS A 199 -1.61 -14.79 -10.50
CA LYS A 199 -2.19 -15.82 -11.41
C LYS A 199 -1.21 -16.25 -12.49
N HIS A 200 -0.19 -15.46 -12.79
CA HIS A 200 0.80 -15.70 -13.84
C HIS A 200 2.21 -15.90 -13.27
N LYS A 201 2.35 -16.16 -11.96
CA LYS A 201 3.64 -16.29 -11.28
C LYS A 201 4.58 -17.35 -11.86
N ASP A 202 4.03 -18.33 -12.57
CA ASP A 202 4.78 -19.43 -13.20
C ASP A 202 4.91 -19.22 -14.72
N MET A 203 4.57 -18.04 -15.25
CA MET A 203 4.64 -17.70 -16.67
C MET A 203 5.83 -16.78 -16.96
N ASP A 204 6.35 -16.84 -18.18
CA ASP A 204 7.49 -16.02 -18.63
C ASP A 204 7.17 -14.51 -18.64
N ASP A 205 5.87 -14.14 -18.75
CA ASP A 205 5.37 -12.77 -18.74
C ASP A 205 4.92 -12.29 -17.35
N PHE A 206 5.30 -13.02 -16.28
CA PHE A 206 5.03 -12.59 -14.90
C PHE A 206 5.65 -11.22 -14.62
N GLN A 207 4.84 -10.32 -14.10
CA GLN A 207 5.31 -8.99 -13.75
C GLN A 207 4.43 -8.30 -12.72
N ASN A 208 5.01 -7.92 -11.58
CA ASN A 208 4.39 -6.98 -10.66
C ASN A 208 4.52 -5.55 -11.18
N LEU A 209 3.53 -4.72 -10.92
CA LEU A 209 3.58 -3.33 -11.33
C LEU A 209 2.82 -2.39 -10.40
N VAL A 210 3.14 -1.10 -10.52
CA VAL A 210 2.37 0.00 -9.93
C VAL A 210 1.66 0.72 -11.07
N ALA A 211 0.32 0.77 -11.05
CA ALA A 211 -0.44 1.58 -11.97
C ALA A 211 -0.54 3.01 -11.43
N ILE A 212 -0.24 3.99 -12.27
CA ILE A 212 -0.12 5.40 -11.88
C ILE A 212 -1.27 6.20 -12.47
N TYR A 213 -1.96 6.96 -11.61
CA TYR A 213 -3.07 7.85 -11.99
C TYR A 213 -2.79 9.28 -11.48
N ASP A 214 -3.48 10.26 -12.03
CA ASP A 214 -3.56 11.60 -11.45
C ASP A 214 -4.80 11.74 -10.53
N TRP A 215 -4.90 12.87 -9.84
CA TRP A 215 -6.02 13.16 -8.96
C TRP A 215 -7.34 13.50 -9.70
N GLU A 216 -7.32 13.62 -11.01
CA GLU A 216 -8.50 13.67 -11.88
C GLU A 216 -8.99 12.25 -12.25
N GLY A 217 -8.25 11.20 -11.84
CA GLY A 217 -8.55 9.80 -12.10
C GLY A 217 -8.10 9.29 -13.47
N ASN A 218 -7.24 10.06 -14.18
CA ASN A 218 -6.71 9.65 -15.46
C ASN A 218 -5.50 8.74 -15.27
N TYR A 219 -5.44 7.65 -16.02
CA TYR A 219 -4.26 6.80 -16.07
C TYR A 219 -3.09 7.54 -16.74
N ARG A 220 -1.94 7.54 -16.07
CA ARG A 220 -0.73 8.24 -16.53
C ARG A 220 0.35 7.28 -17.02
N GLY A 221 0.36 6.05 -16.48
CA GLY A 221 1.33 5.04 -16.86
C GLY A 221 1.54 3.98 -15.80
N ALA A 222 2.60 3.18 -15.94
CA ALA A 222 2.96 2.13 -15.00
C ALA A 222 4.43 2.16 -14.64
N LEU A 223 4.74 1.67 -13.43
CA LEU A 223 6.07 1.39 -12.94
C LEU A 223 6.19 -0.13 -12.75
N GLU A 224 7.02 -0.77 -13.57
CA GLU A 224 7.33 -2.19 -13.46
C GLU A 224 8.43 -2.39 -12.43
N PHE A 225 8.32 -3.39 -11.57
CA PHE A 225 9.35 -3.72 -10.61
C PHE A 225 9.54 -5.24 -10.51
N ASN A 226 10.76 -5.63 -10.19
CA ASN A 226 11.13 -7.04 -10.07
C ASN A 226 11.67 -7.33 -8.67
N VAL A 227 10.90 -8.11 -7.92
CA VAL A 227 11.27 -8.69 -6.62
C VAL A 227 11.13 -10.22 -6.66
N GLY A 228 11.25 -10.82 -7.84
CA GLY A 228 10.92 -12.22 -8.09
C GLY A 228 9.42 -12.46 -7.99
N VAL A 229 9.01 -13.68 -7.73
CA VAL A 229 7.59 -14.11 -7.61
C VAL A 229 6.97 -13.77 -6.24
N GLN A 230 7.48 -12.74 -5.57
CA GLN A 230 6.97 -12.31 -4.28
C GLN A 230 5.67 -11.51 -4.46
N GLU A 231 4.75 -11.69 -3.53
CA GLU A 231 3.52 -10.91 -3.45
C GLU A 231 3.83 -9.54 -2.84
N PRO A 232 3.55 -8.44 -3.55
CA PRO A 232 3.58 -7.11 -2.95
C PRO A 232 2.30 -6.88 -2.16
N GLU A 233 2.40 -6.41 -0.93
CA GLU A 233 1.24 -6.18 -0.06
C GLU A 233 1.03 -4.69 0.25
N SER A 234 2.07 -3.87 0.14
CA SER A 234 1.92 -2.44 0.36
C SER A 234 2.88 -1.58 -0.45
N ILE A 235 2.50 -0.32 -0.63
CA ILE A 235 3.32 0.73 -1.20
C ILE A 235 3.16 2.00 -0.37
N SER A 236 4.23 2.71 -0.10
CA SER A 236 4.16 3.97 0.63
C SER A 236 5.26 4.96 0.23
N ILE A 237 5.08 6.20 0.64
CA ILE A 237 6.00 7.30 0.34
C ILE A 237 6.54 7.85 1.66
N LEU A 238 7.86 7.93 1.77
CA LEU A 238 8.56 8.58 2.86
C LEU A 238 9.53 9.63 2.31
N ASN A 239 9.34 10.89 2.66
CA ASN A 239 10.16 12.00 2.18
C ASN A 239 10.29 12.07 0.64
N GLY A 240 9.24 11.63 -0.08
CA GLY A 240 9.21 11.58 -1.54
C GLY A 240 9.98 10.40 -2.16
N GLU A 241 10.46 9.48 -1.35
CA GLU A 241 11.03 8.20 -1.76
C GLU A 241 9.96 7.11 -1.69
N ILE A 242 10.01 6.12 -2.60
CA ILE A 242 9.00 5.06 -2.71
C ILE A 242 9.52 3.78 -2.08
N TYR A 243 8.68 3.21 -1.23
CA TYR A 243 8.90 1.93 -0.57
C TYR A 243 7.73 0.99 -0.88
N ALA A 244 8.01 -0.29 -1.08
CA ALA A 244 7.00 -1.32 -1.13
C ALA A 244 7.39 -2.49 -0.25
N VAL A 245 6.40 -3.15 0.34
CA VAL A 245 6.63 -4.39 1.08
C VAL A 245 6.19 -5.56 0.24
N CYS A 246 7.12 -6.47 0.04
CA CYS A 246 6.91 -7.72 -0.66
C CYS A 246 7.50 -8.85 0.17
N GLY A 247 7.02 -10.06 -0.02
CA GLY A 247 7.63 -11.21 0.66
C GLY A 247 6.93 -12.52 0.34
N LYS A 248 7.52 -13.60 0.83
CA LYS A 248 6.98 -14.96 0.74
C LYS A 248 6.89 -15.61 2.11
N SER A 249 7.93 -15.47 2.91
CA SER A 249 8.04 -16.05 4.25
C SER A 249 8.19 -15.00 5.35
N GLU A 250 8.59 -13.80 4.97
CA GLU A 250 8.73 -12.64 5.84
C GLU A 250 8.52 -11.37 5.01
N PRO A 251 8.02 -10.28 5.61
CA PRO A 251 7.92 -8.99 4.93
C PRO A 251 9.31 -8.37 4.75
N ILE A 252 9.55 -7.87 3.54
CA ILE A 252 10.78 -7.16 3.17
C ILE A 252 10.38 -5.81 2.59
N ILE A 253 10.85 -4.72 3.20
CA ILE A 253 10.69 -3.38 2.66
C ILE A 253 11.76 -3.18 1.59
N TYR A 254 11.32 -2.82 0.39
CA TYR A 254 12.16 -2.45 -0.74
C TYR A 254 12.11 -0.94 -0.96
N HIS A 255 13.26 -0.30 -1.04
CA HIS A 255 13.37 1.07 -1.55
C HIS A 255 13.60 1.02 -3.05
N PHE A 256 12.76 1.72 -3.82
CA PHE A 256 12.78 1.70 -5.27
C PHE A 256 13.32 2.98 -5.87
N GLU A 257 14.17 2.84 -6.90
CA GLU A 257 14.61 3.94 -7.75
C GLU A 257 14.02 3.82 -9.16
N PRO A 258 13.15 4.77 -9.59
CA PRO A 258 12.53 4.73 -10.90
C PRO A 258 13.49 5.19 -12.02
N THR A 259 13.40 4.52 -13.17
CA THR A 259 14.11 4.86 -14.39
C THR A 259 13.20 4.71 -15.61
N ALA A 260 13.51 5.40 -16.71
CA ALA A 260 12.82 5.18 -17.98
C ALA A 260 13.13 3.77 -18.51
N LYS A 261 12.11 3.05 -18.94
CA LYS A 261 12.28 1.75 -19.60
C LYS A 261 12.97 1.96 -20.95
N ASN A 262 14.23 1.52 -21.05
CA ASN A 262 14.95 1.55 -22.32
C ASN A 262 14.28 0.57 -23.31
N LYS A 263 13.91 1.01 -24.51
CA LYS A 263 13.32 0.18 -25.58
C LYS A 263 14.20 -1.00 -26.05
N ARG A 264 15.40 -1.20 -25.46
CA ARG A 264 16.37 -2.20 -25.91
C ARG A 264 16.10 -3.66 -25.46
N TYR A 265 15.03 -3.93 -24.73
CA TYR A 265 14.69 -5.29 -24.27
C TYR A 265 13.44 -5.88 -24.92
N LEU A 266 13.07 -5.37 -26.10
CA LEU A 266 12.10 -6.03 -26.99
C LEU A 266 12.87 -6.68 -28.16
N LEU A 267 13.64 -7.72 -27.86
CA LEU A 267 14.14 -8.69 -28.85
C LEU A 267 13.87 -10.09 -28.34
#